data_38f0fb92a3e7e1aae2ba29169ec66ff4
#
_entry.id   38f0fb92a3e7e1aae2ba29169ec66ff4
#
_cell.length_a   1.000
_cell.length_b   1.000
_cell.length_c   1.000
_cell.angle_alpha   90.00
_cell.angle_beta   90.00
_cell.angle_gamma   90.00
#
_symmetry.space_group_name_H-M   'P 1'
#
loop_
_entity.id
_entity.type
_entity.pdbx_description
1 polymer ?
#
loop_
_entity_poly.entity_id
_entity_poly.type
_entity_poly.pdbx_seq_one_letter_code
_entity_poly.pdbx_strand_id
1 'polypeptide(L)'
;MPTRDRIVYASAELLRRQGYAGTGLKQIASEAQAPFGSLYHFFPGGKEQLADEVLRTGGRFFLALYEAFAAAAPDLPTAVHDFFAGAAQTLENTDFADACPIATVAGEVASTNEVLRQATADVFESWLAAVTEDATRAGVNPARARGLAQAVLALLEGAFLLSRATRSTEPMRSSGDAAVALVRAALAEATMSTEVDDG
;
A
#
# COMPACT_ATOMS: atom_id res chain seq x y z
N MET A 1 8.23 -23.83 -6.73
CA MET A 1 8.41 -22.40 -7.10
C MET A 1 9.81 -22.23 -7.70
N PRO A 2 10.00 -21.58 -8.85
CA PRO A 2 11.30 -21.30 -9.48
C PRO A 2 12.24 -20.51 -8.55
N THR A 3 13.55 -20.64 -8.75
CA THR A 3 14.55 -19.99 -7.87
C THR A 3 14.41 -18.46 -7.86
N ARG A 4 14.16 -17.87 -9.03
CA ARG A 4 13.92 -16.41 -9.15
C ARG A 4 12.75 -15.96 -8.29
N ASP A 5 11.64 -16.66 -8.37
CA ASP A 5 10.43 -16.31 -7.62
C ASP A 5 10.61 -16.47 -6.12
N ARG A 6 11.37 -17.48 -5.68
CA ARG A 6 11.74 -17.63 -4.26
C ARG A 6 12.57 -16.47 -3.76
N ILE A 7 13.51 -15.96 -4.58
CA ILE A 7 14.32 -14.79 -4.25
C ILE A 7 13.44 -13.54 -4.12
N VAL A 8 12.53 -13.31 -5.07
CA VAL A 8 11.60 -12.16 -5.01
C VAL A 8 10.70 -12.25 -3.78
N TYR A 9 10.13 -13.43 -3.51
CA TYR A 9 9.27 -13.65 -2.35
C TYR A 9 10.01 -13.41 -1.02
N ALA A 10 11.18 -14.04 -0.85
CA ALA A 10 11.99 -13.84 0.36
C ALA A 10 12.41 -12.37 0.55
N SER A 11 12.71 -11.68 -0.56
CA SER A 11 13.02 -10.26 -0.52
C SER A 11 11.83 -9.42 -0.08
N ALA A 12 10.62 -9.72 -0.59
CA ALA A 12 9.41 -9.01 -0.21
C ALA A 12 9.13 -9.15 1.30
N GLU A 13 9.26 -10.35 1.84
CA GLU A 13 9.09 -10.62 3.27
C GLU A 13 10.10 -9.84 4.13
N LEU A 14 11.38 -9.84 3.74
CA LEU A 14 12.42 -9.13 4.46
C LEU A 14 12.25 -7.61 4.37
N LEU A 15 11.97 -7.06 3.18
CA LEU A 15 11.74 -5.63 3.01
C LEU A 15 10.54 -5.14 3.84
N ARG A 16 9.47 -5.94 3.92
CA ARG A 16 8.28 -5.61 4.69
C ARG A 16 8.56 -5.55 6.20
N ARG A 17 9.39 -6.47 6.72
CA ARG A 17 9.66 -6.60 8.16
C ARG A 17 10.74 -5.66 8.66
N GLN A 18 11.80 -5.48 7.90
CA GLN A 18 13.02 -4.80 8.35
C GLN A 18 13.53 -3.69 7.42
N GLY A 19 12.76 -3.37 6.37
CA GLY A 19 13.07 -2.31 5.42
C GLY A 19 14.24 -2.61 4.47
N TYR A 20 14.59 -1.62 3.66
CA TYR A 20 15.65 -1.76 2.67
C TYR A 20 17.03 -1.79 3.33
N ALA A 21 17.35 -0.86 4.23
CA ALA A 21 18.65 -0.80 4.88
C ALA A 21 18.97 -2.07 5.67
N GLY A 22 17.96 -2.60 6.39
CA GLY A 22 18.10 -3.81 7.22
C GLY A 22 18.19 -5.13 6.44
N THR A 23 17.90 -5.14 5.13
CA THR A 23 17.86 -6.36 4.32
C THR A 23 19.17 -6.57 3.58
N GLY A 24 19.86 -7.69 3.81
CA GLY A 24 21.11 -8.07 3.14
C GLY A 24 20.94 -9.16 2.07
N LEU A 25 21.72 -9.09 0.97
CA LEU A 25 21.67 -10.11 -0.10
C LEU A 25 21.99 -11.53 0.39
N LYS A 26 22.89 -11.69 1.38
CA LYS A 26 23.17 -13.01 1.96
C LYS A 26 21.97 -13.57 2.72
N GLN A 27 21.25 -12.72 3.44
CA GLN A 27 20.05 -13.08 4.14
C GLN A 27 18.95 -13.48 3.14
N ILE A 28 18.76 -12.70 2.07
CA ILE A 28 17.81 -13.04 1.00
C ILE A 28 18.12 -14.42 0.40
N ALA A 29 19.39 -14.69 0.08
CA ALA A 29 19.79 -15.99 -0.48
C ALA A 29 19.47 -17.14 0.47
N SER A 30 19.71 -16.96 1.77
CA SER A 30 19.43 -17.95 2.81
C SER A 30 17.91 -18.20 2.92
N GLU A 31 17.10 -17.16 3.05
CA GLU A 31 15.63 -17.28 3.15
C GLU A 31 15.01 -17.89 1.89
N ALA A 32 15.53 -17.51 0.72
CA ALA A 32 15.10 -18.07 -0.57
C ALA A 32 15.57 -19.52 -0.79
N GLN A 33 16.42 -20.07 0.08
CA GLN A 33 17.12 -21.33 -0.14
C GLN A 33 17.75 -21.39 -1.54
N ALA A 34 18.43 -20.32 -1.93
CA ALA A 34 19.04 -20.14 -3.24
C ALA A 34 20.56 -19.98 -3.13
N PRO A 35 21.34 -20.55 -4.07
CA PRO A 35 22.77 -20.25 -4.15
C PRO A 35 22.99 -18.74 -4.29
N PHE A 36 23.96 -18.18 -3.56
CA PHE A 36 24.23 -16.72 -3.57
C PHE A 36 24.51 -16.18 -4.98
N GLY A 37 25.18 -16.96 -5.83
CA GLY A 37 25.45 -16.61 -7.22
C GLY A 37 24.17 -16.44 -8.07
N SER A 38 23.07 -17.09 -7.69
CA SER A 38 21.79 -16.96 -8.40
C SER A 38 21.20 -15.55 -8.27
N LEU A 39 21.51 -14.82 -7.18
CA LEU A 39 21.09 -13.42 -7.03
C LEU A 39 21.63 -12.55 -8.15
N TYR A 40 22.94 -12.59 -8.39
CA TYR A 40 23.55 -11.78 -9.45
C TYR A 40 23.26 -12.29 -10.87
N HIS A 41 22.92 -13.60 -10.98
CA HIS A 41 22.45 -14.15 -12.24
C HIS A 41 21.08 -13.57 -12.66
N PHE A 42 20.13 -13.50 -11.73
CA PHE A 42 18.79 -12.98 -11.99
C PHE A 42 18.68 -11.46 -11.83
N PHE A 43 19.51 -10.88 -10.97
CA PHE A 43 19.51 -9.45 -10.63
C PHE A 43 20.94 -8.89 -10.70
N PRO A 44 21.48 -8.68 -11.90
CA PRO A 44 22.85 -8.17 -12.07
C PRO A 44 23.08 -6.80 -11.46
N GLY A 45 22.04 -5.96 -11.33
CA GLY A 45 22.06 -4.70 -10.58
C GLY A 45 22.01 -4.87 -9.06
N GLY A 46 22.07 -6.12 -8.56
CA GLY A 46 22.15 -6.44 -7.14
C GLY A 46 20.90 -6.09 -6.36
N LYS A 47 21.12 -5.61 -5.12
CA LYS A 47 20.05 -5.34 -4.16
C LYS A 47 19.06 -4.27 -4.64
N GLU A 48 19.53 -3.23 -5.31
CA GLU A 48 18.71 -2.14 -5.81
C GLU A 48 17.72 -2.62 -6.87
N GLN A 49 18.20 -3.34 -7.89
CA GLN A 49 17.34 -3.90 -8.93
C GLN A 49 16.30 -4.88 -8.35
N LEU A 50 16.73 -5.73 -7.43
CA LEU A 50 15.84 -6.67 -6.75
C LEU A 50 14.77 -5.94 -5.94
N ALA A 51 15.14 -4.90 -5.20
CA ALA A 51 14.22 -4.11 -4.41
C ALA A 51 13.22 -3.34 -5.31
N ASP A 52 13.67 -2.72 -6.41
CA ASP A 52 12.78 -2.07 -7.39
C ASP A 52 11.72 -3.04 -7.91
N GLU A 53 12.12 -4.25 -8.31
CA GLU A 53 11.18 -5.26 -8.77
C GLU A 53 10.20 -5.70 -7.68
N VAL A 54 10.68 -5.90 -6.46
CA VAL A 54 9.85 -6.29 -5.32
C VAL A 54 8.82 -5.21 -5.00
N LEU A 55 9.22 -3.93 -4.98
CA LEU A 55 8.33 -2.81 -4.72
C LEU A 55 7.23 -2.72 -5.79
N ARG A 56 7.59 -2.79 -7.06
CA ARG A 56 6.62 -2.73 -8.17
C ARG A 56 5.69 -3.94 -8.18
N THR A 57 6.20 -5.12 -7.89
CA THR A 57 5.38 -6.35 -7.84
C THR A 57 4.45 -6.35 -6.63
N GLY A 58 4.97 -5.97 -5.46
CA GLY A 58 4.18 -5.79 -4.25
C GLY A 58 3.11 -4.72 -4.42
N GLY A 59 3.47 -3.59 -5.05
CA GLY A 59 2.53 -2.51 -5.36
C GLY A 59 1.35 -2.98 -6.19
N ARG A 60 1.59 -3.76 -7.26
CA ARG A 60 0.53 -4.36 -8.08
C ARG A 60 -0.33 -5.35 -7.29
N PHE A 61 0.26 -6.13 -6.40
CA PHE A 61 -0.48 -7.05 -5.56
C PHE A 61 -1.45 -6.32 -4.62
N PHE A 62 -0.99 -5.26 -3.94
CA PHE A 62 -1.85 -4.47 -3.06
C PHE A 62 -2.91 -3.68 -3.83
N LEU A 63 -2.61 -3.20 -5.02
CA LEU A 63 -3.61 -2.60 -5.90
C LEU A 63 -4.72 -3.60 -6.25
N ALA A 64 -4.35 -4.79 -6.70
CA ALA A 64 -5.32 -5.85 -7.02
C ALA A 64 -6.15 -6.27 -5.78
N LEU A 65 -5.55 -6.25 -4.59
CA LEU A 65 -6.27 -6.50 -3.34
C LEU A 65 -7.30 -5.40 -3.06
N TYR A 66 -6.93 -4.12 -3.20
CA TYR A 66 -7.86 -3.00 -3.09
C TYR A 66 -9.01 -3.12 -4.09
N GLU A 67 -8.69 -3.36 -5.37
CA GLU A 67 -9.69 -3.54 -6.44
C GLU A 67 -10.66 -4.68 -6.13
N ALA A 68 -10.18 -5.78 -5.54
CA ALA A 68 -11.04 -6.88 -5.12
C ALA A 68 -12.02 -6.48 -4.00
N PHE A 69 -11.57 -5.69 -3.02
CA PHE A 69 -12.46 -5.12 -1.98
C PHE A 69 -13.48 -4.16 -2.60
N ALA A 70 -13.03 -3.27 -3.49
CA ALA A 70 -13.90 -2.32 -4.17
C ALA A 70 -14.98 -3.00 -5.03
N ALA A 71 -14.59 -4.07 -5.73
CA ALA A 71 -15.53 -4.83 -6.57
C ALA A 71 -16.54 -5.66 -5.75
N ALA A 72 -16.19 -6.09 -4.55
CA ALA A 72 -17.05 -6.89 -3.68
C ALA A 72 -18.03 -6.02 -2.85
N ALA A 73 -17.70 -4.77 -2.62
CA ALA A 73 -18.48 -3.87 -1.78
C ALA A 73 -19.66 -3.24 -2.54
N PRO A 74 -20.81 -2.98 -1.87
CA PRO A 74 -21.97 -2.35 -2.48
C PRO A 74 -21.75 -0.86 -2.78
N ASP A 75 -20.82 -0.20 -2.08
CA ASP A 75 -20.50 1.23 -2.23
C ASP A 75 -19.07 1.53 -1.77
N LEU A 76 -18.60 2.73 -2.12
CA LEU A 76 -17.23 3.18 -1.77
C LEU A 76 -16.97 3.28 -0.26
N PRO A 77 -17.90 3.81 0.58
CA PRO A 77 -17.73 3.79 2.03
C PRO A 77 -17.50 2.39 2.60
N THR A 78 -18.25 1.38 2.11
CA THR A 78 -18.09 -0.01 2.55
C THR A 78 -16.76 -0.59 2.06
N ALA A 79 -16.36 -0.31 0.81
CA ALA A 79 -15.06 -0.75 0.28
C ALA A 79 -13.90 -0.25 1.14
N VAL A 80 -13.92 1.05 1.49
CA VAL A 80 -12.89 1.66 2.35
C VAL A 80 -12.91 1.05 3.75
N HIS A 81 -14.09 0.88 4.36
CA HIS A 81 -14.22 0.21 5.66
C HIS A 81 -13.60 -1.18 5.64
N ASP A 82 -13.97 -2.01 4.68
CA ASP A 82 -13.56 -3.41 4.61
C ASP A 82 -12.06 -3.54 4.34
N PHE A 83 -11.49 -2.63 3.55
CA PHE A 83 -10.05 -2.59 3.31
C PHE A 83 -9.26 -2.29 4.60
N PHE A 84 -9.69 -1.30 5.40
CA PHE A 84 -9.07 -1.01 6.70
C PHE A 84 -9.29 -2.15 7.71
N ALA A 85 -10.46 -2.77 7.72
CA ALA A 85 -10.74 -3.94 8.55
C ALA A 85 -9.84 -5.12 8.19
N GLY A 86 -9.62 -5.39 6.90
CA GLY A 86 -8.67 -6.39 6.41
C GLY A 86 -7.22 -6.09 6.81
N ALA A 87 -6.82 -4.81 6.77
CA ALA A 87 -5.50 -4.38 7.24
C ALA A 87 -5.33 -4.60 8.75
N ALA A 88 -6.35 -4.29 9.56
CA ALA A 88 -6.36 -4.56 10.99
C ALA A 88 -6.22 -6.06 11.29
N GLN A 89 -6.96 -6.91 10.57
CA GLN A 89 -6.86 -8.36 10.71
C GLN A 89 -5.47 -8.89 10.33
N THR A 90 -4.86 -8.33 9.30
CA THR A 90 -3.50 -8.69 8.89
C THR A 90 -2.48 -8.35 9.97
N LEU A 91 -2.60 -7.18 10.60
CA LEU A 91 -1.76 -6.79 11.74
C LEU A 91 -1.87 -7.77 12.91
N GLU A 92 -3.09 -8.19 13.28
CA GLU A 92 -3.32 -9.19 14.33
C GLU A 92 -2.71 -10.54 13.95
N ASN A 93 -2.98 -11.04 12.75
CA ASN A 93 -2.51 -12.33 12.28
C ASN A 93 -0.98 -12.43 12.20
N THR A 94 -0.29 -11.31 12.05
CA THR A 94 1.18 -11.25 11.93
C THR A 94 1.87 -10.75 13.19
N ASP A 95 1.14 -10.66 14.30
CA ASP A 95 1.62 -10.10 15.58
C ASP A 95 2.28 -8.72 15.37
N PHE A 96 1.66 -7.87 14.56
CA PHE A 96 2.12 -6.53 14.19
C PHE A 96 3.50 -6.49 13.49
N ALA A 97 3.98 -7.62 12.97
CA ALA A 97 5.25 -7.66 12.24
C ALA A 97 5.12 -7.01 10.85
N ASP A 98 3.95 -7.09 10.23
CA ASP A 98 3.73 -6.62 8.88
C ASP A 98 3.45 -5.11 8.81
N ALA A 99 4.02 -4.48 7.79
CA ALA A 99 3.77 -3.09 7.41
C ALA A 99 3.48 -3.00 5.92
N CYS A 100 3.08 -1.84 5.45
CA CYS A 100 3.15 -1.54 4.03
C CYS A 100 4.63 -1.53 3.58
N PRO A 101 5.07 -2.44 2.72
CA PRO A 101 6.47 -2.46 2.29
C PRO A 101 6.86 -1.22 1.49
N ILE A 102 5.89 -0.62 0.78
CA ILE A 102 6.12 0.57 -0.03
C ILE A 102 6.42 1.77 0.86
N ALA A 103 5.56 2.03 1.86
CA ALA A 103 5.76 3.13 2.80
C ALA A 103 7.02 2.94 3.66
N THR A 104 7.30 1.71 4.10
CA THR A 104 8.51 1.40 4.87
C THR A 104 9.77 1.76 4.09
N VAL A 105 9.88 1.31 2.83
CA VAL A 105 11.04 1.62 2.00
C VAL A 105 11.06 3.08 1.58
N ALA A 106 9.91 3.68 1.23
CA ALA A 106 9.82 5.09 0.84
C ALA A 106 10.41 6.02 1.91
N GLY A 107 10.10 5.77 3.18
CA GLY A 107 10.64 6.56 4.30
C GLY A 107 12.16 6.45 4.45
N GLU A 108 12.77 5.31 4.06
CA GLU A 108 14.21 5.11 4.15
C GLU A 108 14.97 5.73 2.97
N VAL A 109 14.40 5.67 1.76
CA VAL A 109 15.14 5.95 0.52
C VAL A 109 14.87 7.34 -0.05
N ALA A 110 13.93 8.09 0.50
CA ALA A 110 13.45 9.36 -0.04
C ALA A 110 14.56 10.38 -0.39
N SER A 111 15.65 10.38 0.36
CA SER A 111 16.80 11.29 0.15
C SER A 111 18.12 10.58 -0.19
N THR A 112 18.12 9.24 -0.29
CA THR A 112 19.35 8.44 -0.38
C THR A 112 19.44 7.55 -1.63
N ASN A 113 18.31 7.22 -2.26
CA ASN A 113 18.27 6.34 -3.43
C ASN A 113 17.15 6.75 -4.39
N GLU A 114 17.52 7.40 -5.49
CA GLU A 114 16.57 7.95 -6.46
C GLU A 114 15.79 6.86 -7.21
N VAL A 115 16.41 5.73 -7.53
CA VAL A 115 15.76 4.61 -8.23
C VAL A 115 14.60 4.06 -7.39
N LEU A 116 14.86 3.77 -6.12
CA LEU A 116 13.85 3.24 -5.21
C LEU A 116 12.82 4.30 -4.78
N ARG A 117 13.24 5.57 -4.64
CA ARG A 117 12.31 6.68 -4.42
C ARG A 117 11.31 6.76 -5.56
N GLN A 118 11.78 6.70 -6.82
CA GLN A 118 10.90 6.72 -7.99
C GLN A 118 10.00 5.48 -8.04
N ALA A 119 10.53 4.29 -7.73
CA ALA A 119 9.73 3.07 -7.68
C ALA A 119 8.57 3.18 -6.68
N THR A 120 8.83 3.69 -5.47
CA THR A 120 7.79 3.91 -4.45
C THR A 120 6.78 4.98 -4.87
N ALA A 121 7.24 6.06 -5.49
CA ALA A 121 6.38 7.13 -6.01
C ALA A 121 5.44 6.61 -7.11
N ASP A 122 5.94 5.83 -8.06
CA ASP A 122 5.14 5.23 -9.14
C ASP A 122 4.05 4.30 -8.57
N VAL A 123 4.38 3.52 -7.53
CA VAL A 123 3.41 2.65 -6.86
C VAL A 123 2.33 3.46 -6.16
N PHE A 124 2.70 4.46 -5.35
CA PHE A 124 1.71 5.32 -4.69
C PHE A 124 0.82 6.03 -5.71
N GLU A 125 1.39 6.52 -6.82
CA GLU A 125 0.61 7.16 -7.88
C GLU A 125 -0.43 6.20 -8.49
N SER A 126 -0.06 4.93 -8.71
CA SER A 126 -0.99 3.92 -9.22
C SER A 126 -2.15 3.67 -8.25
N TRP A 127 -1.90 3.63 -6.95
CA TRP A 127 -2.93 3.47 -5.92
C TRP A 127 -3.84 4.70 -5.82
N LEU A 128 -3.23 5.89 -5.83
CA LEU A 128 -3.99 7.15 -5.83
C LEU A 128 -4.88 7.29 -7.07
N ALA A 129 -4.39 6.86 -8.23
CA ALA A 129 -5.18 6.88 -9.47
C ALA A 129 -6.41 5.98 -9.36
N ALA A 130 -6.26 4.74 -8.87
CA ALA A 130 -7.35 3.80 -8.71
C ALA A 130 -8.42 4.31 -7.72
N VAL A 131 -8.00 4.76 -6.53
CA VAL A 131 -8.94 5.31 -5.52
C VAL A 131 -9.63 6.59 -6.04
N THR A 132 -8.92 7.44 -6.80
CA THR A 132 -9.49 8.64 -7.42
C THR A 132 -10.55 8.29 -8.45
N GLU A 133 -10.30 7.26 -9.28
CA GLU A 133 -11.25 6.79 -10.28
C GLU A 133 -12.51 6.23 -9.61
N ASP A 134 -12.36 5.39 -8.59
CA ASP A 134 -13.48 4.83 -7.84
C ASP A 134 -14.30 5.91 -7.12
N ALA A 135 -13.64 6.89 -6.50
CA ALA A 135 -14.30 8.02 -5.87
C ALA A 135 -15.13 8.84 -6.90
N THR A 136 -14.54 9.09 -8.07
CA THR A 136 -15.23 9.80 -9.16
C THR A 136 -16.41 9.00 -9.68
N ARG A 137 -16.26 7.69 -9.88
CA ARG A 137 -17.33 6.78 -10.32
C ARG A 137 -18.46 6.69 -9.29
N ALA A 138 -18.12 6.77 -8.00
CA ALA A 138 -19.11 6.80 -6.92
C ALA A 138 -19.85 8.15 -6.79
N GLY A 139 -19.47 9.17 -7.54
CA GLY A 139 -20.12 10.47 -7.56
C GLY A 139 -19.39 11.59 -6.80
N VAL A 140 -18.17 11.37 -6.30
CA VAL A 140 -17.38 12.45 -5.72
C VAL A 140 -16.95 13.43 -6.82
N ASN A 141 -17.05 14.73 -6.55
CA ASN A 141 -16.60 15.76 -7.48
C ASN A 141 -15.15 15.50 -7.92
N PRO A 142 -14.85 15.41 -9.24
CA PRO A 142 -13.51 15.09 -9.75
C PRO A 142 -12.41 16.01 -9.22
N ALA A 143 -12.71 17.29 -8.98
CA ALA A 143 -11.76 18.25 -8.41
C ALA A 143 -11.34 17.89 -6.97
N ARG A 144 -12.13 17.10 -6.26
CA ARG A 144 -11.87 16.68 -4.87
C ARG A 144 -11.42 15.22 -4.74
N ALA A 145 -11.72 14.39 -5.74
CA ALA A 145 -11.51 12.94 -5.68
C ALA A 145 -10.04 12.58 -5.39
N ARG A 146 -9.09 13.27 -6.03
CA ARG A 146 -7.66 13.02 -5.77
C ARG A 146 -7.23 13.42 -4.36
N GLY A 147 -7.70 14.55 -3.84
CA GLY A 147 -7.40 14.96 -2.46
C GLY A 147 -7.98 13.99 -1.43
N LEU A 148 -9.18 13.45 -1.70
CA LEU A 148 -9.78 12.39 -0.90
C LEU A 148 -8.93 11.11 -0.93
N ALA A 149 -8.49 10.67 -2.10
CA ALA A 149 -7.63 9.49 -2.26
C ALA A 149 -6.32 9.67 -1.46
N GLN A 150 -5.69 10.84 -1.53
CA GLN A 150 -4.49 11.16 -0.76
C GLN A 150 -4.73 11.11 0.75
N ALA A 151 -5.86 11.65 1.22
CA ALA A 151 -6.20 11.62 2.64
C ALA A 151 -6.43 10.18 3.13
N VAL A 152 -7.17 9.36 2.36
CA VAL A 152 -7.41 7.93 2.69
C VAL A 152 -6.09 7.15 2.76
N LEU A 153 -5.20 7.32 1.77
CA LEU A 153 -3.90 6.66 1.76
C LEU A 153 -3.03 7.12 2.94
N ALA A 154 -2.98 8.42 3.23
CA ALA A 154 -2.22 8.94 4.37
C ALA A 154 -2.74 8.40 5.72
N LEU A 155 -4.06 8.27 5.89
CA LEU A 155 -4.67 7.65 7.06
C LEU A 155 -4.26 6.19 7.18
N LEU A 156 -4.28 5.42 6.10
CA LEU A 156 -3.90 4.01 6.08
C LEU A 156 -2.43 3.82 6.49
N GLU A 157 -1.51 4.57 5.88
CA GLU A 157 -0.09 4.44 6.17
C GLU A 157 0.28 4.93 7.57
N GLY A 158 -0.34 6.03 8.03
CA GLY A 158 -0.22 6.49 9.41
C GLY A 158 -0.76 5.47 10.41
N ALA A 159 -1.88 4.83 10.09
CA ALA A 159 -2.49 3.79 10.92
C ALA A 159 -1.59 2.54 11.03
N PHE A 160 -0.96 2.10 9.94
CA PHE A 160 0.04 1.01 9.99
C PHE A 160 1.18 1.34 10.96
N LEU A 161 1.75 2.55 10.85
CA LEU A 161 2.84 3.00 11.71
C LEU A 161 2.43 3.00 13.19
N LEU A 162 1.29 3.63 13.51
CA LEU A 162 0.79 3.74 14.88
C LEU A 162 0.42 2.38 15.45
N SER A 163 -0.32 1.55 14.70
CA SER A 163 -0.75 0.23 15.15
C SER A 163 0.42 -0.68 15.48
N ARG A 164 1.48 -0.67 14.67
CA ARG A 164 2.70 -1.43 14.93
C ARG A 164 3.45 -0.93 16.16
N ALA A 165 3.59 0.39 16.29
CA ALA A 165 4.29 0.99 17.42
C ALA A 165 3.58 0.74 18.75
N THR A 166 2.25 0.76 18.77
CA THR A 166 1.43 0.55 19.97
C THR A 166 1.01 -0.90 20.18
N ARG A 167 1.26 -1.79 19.21
CA ARG A 167 0.78 -3.19 19.18
C ARG A 167 -0.72 -3.29 19.42
N SER A 168 -1.47 -2.44 18.74
CA SER A 168 -2.93 -2.32 18.85
C SER A 168 -3.54 -2.07 17.47
N THR A 169 -4.69 -2.66 17.19
CA THR A 169 -5.47 -2.38 15.96
C THR A 169 -6.37 -1.15 16.12
N GLU A 170 -6.42 -0.54 17.27
CA GLU A 170 -7.25 0.64 17.52
C GLU A 170 -6.91 1.79 16.57
N PRO A 171 -5.63 2.18 16.31
CA PRO A 171 -5.32 3.21 15.33
C PRO A 171 -5.80 2.89 13.91
N MET A 172 -5.71 1.61 13.49
CA MET A 172 -6.19 1.19 12.17
C MET A 172 -7.71 1.30 12.05
N ARG A 173 -8.44 0.88 13.07
CA ARG A 173 -9.91 0.97 13.12
C ARG A 173 -10.38 2.42 13.15
N SER A 174 -9.82 3.25 14.03
CA SER A 174 -10.17 4.69 14.14
C SER A 174 -9.86 5.44 12.85
N SER A 175 -8.74 5.13 12.19
CA SER A 175 -8.40 5.73 10.89
C SER A 175 -9.35 5.27 9.78
N GLY A 176 -9.80 4.02 9.82
CA GLY A 176 -10.83 3.50 8.91
C GLY A 176 -12.16 4.24 9.06
N ASP A 177 -12.61 4.44 10.31
CA ASP A 177 -13.83 5.21 10.59
C ASP A 177 -13.71 6.65 10.09
N ALA A 178 -12.56 7.29 10.29
CA ALA A 178 -12.30 8.63 9.79
C ALA A 178 -12.27 8.68 8.25
N ALA A 179 -11.65 7.70 7.59
CA ALA A 179 -11.63 7.59 6.14
C ALA A 179 -13.04 7.44 5.56
N VAL A 180 -13.87 6.57 6.16
CA VAL A 180 -15.30 6.40 5.79
C VAL A 180 -16.09 7.70 5.96
N ALA A 181 -15.87 8.43 7.05
CA ALA A 181 -16.53 9.73 7.27
C ALA A 181 -16.14 10.76 6.19
N LEU A 182 -14.86 10.82 5.79
CA LEU A 182 -14.38 11.68 4.71
C LEU A 182 -15.04 11.32 3.37
N VAL A 183 -15.14 10.04 3.04
CA VAL A 183 -15.78 9.57 1.81
C VAL A 183 -17.26 9.95 1.80
N ARG A 184 -17.98 9.71 2.90
CA ARG A 184 -19.42 10.07 3.00
C ARG A 184 -19.62 11.57 2.87
N ALA A 185 -18.79 12.40 3.49
CA ALA A 185 -18.87 13.85 3.38
C ALA A 185 -18.67 14.31 1.92
N ALA A 186 -17.67 13.74 1.22
CA ALA A 186 -17.39 14.08 -0.17
C ALA A 186 -18.54 13.69 -1.12
N LEU A 187 -19.23 12.57 -0.87
CA LEU A 187 -20.41 12.13 -1.62
C LEU A 187 -21.61 13.04 -1.35
N ALA A 188 -21.86 13.44 -0.10
CA ALA A 188 -22.97 14.32 0.26
C ALA A 188 -22.85 15.71 -0.38
N GLU A 189 -21.63 16.28 -0.43
CA GLU A 189 -21.40 17.57 -1.09
C GLU A 189 -21.69 17.53 -2.60
N ALA A 190 -21.40 16.39 -3.26
CA ALA A 190 -21.70 16.23 -4.69
C ALA A 190 -23.20 16.25 -4.95
N THR A 191 -24.00 15.63 -4.10
CA THR A 191 -25.49 15.61 -4.21
C THR A 191 -26.08 17.01 -4.03
N MET A 192 -25.55 17.77 -3.07
CA MET A 192 -26.02 19.17 -2.85
C MET A 192 -25.68 20.11 -4.02
N SER A 193 -24.56 19.89 -4.70
CA SER A 193 -24.15 20.74 -5.83
C SER A 193 -25.03 20.51 -7.06
N THR A 194 -25.54 19.30 -7.28
CA THR A 194 -26.46 18.99 -8.40
C THR A 194 -27.86 19.57 -8.18
N GLU A 195 -28.33 19.63 -6.94
CA GLU A 195 -29.66 20.23 -6.61
C GLU A 195 -29.69 21.75 -6.77
N VAL A 196 -28.55 22.44 -6.63
CA VAL A 196 -28.45 23.89 -6.78
C VAL A 196 -28.39 24.33 -8.26
N ASP A 197 -27.83 23.47 -9.15
CA ASP A 197 -27.73 23.78 -10.59
C ASP A 197 -29.04 23.51 -11.36
N ASP A 198 -29.96 22.71 -10.82
CA ASP A 198 -31.25 22.35 -11.43
C ASP A 198 -32.42 23.23 -10.96
N GLY A 199 -32.24 24.24 -10.11
CA GLY A 199 -33.23 25.14 -9.55
C GLY A 199 -33.07 26.57 -10.01
#